data_18bf8a3d1226bf63d7049fe7f8a3e660
#
_entry.id   18bf8a3d1226bf63d7049fe7f8a3e660
#
_cell.length_a   1.000
_cell.length_b   1.000
_cell.length_c   1.000
_cell.angle_alpha   90.00
_cell.angle_beta   90.00
_cell.angle_gamma   90.00
#
_symmetry.space_group_name_H-M   'P 1'
#
loop_
_entity.id
_entity.type
_entity.pdbx_description
1 polymer ?
#
loop_
_entity_poly.entity_id
_entity_poly.type
_entity_poly.pdbx_seq_one_letter_code
_entity_poly.pdbx_strand_id
1 'polypeptide(L)'
;SIKDNVGVSVYNKYLKAGFVLDHTKINTVVDDSIKKLRIKTPSMKEHIANLSGGNQQKVIVSRWLANDPDVLIMDEPTRGIDVGAKHEIYEIMNDLAKQVKAIIMISSEMAELLGMSDRVCVMCNGRLTGEITEKEEMSQANVMQFATQF
;
A
#
# COMPACT_ATOMS: atom_id res chain seq x y z
N SER A 1 3.58 -2.12 -18.81
CA SER A 1 3.26 -0.70 -18.62
C SER A 1 2.51 -0.46 -17.30
N ILE A 2 2.32 0.80 -16.90
CA ILE A 2 1.47 1.18 -15.76
C ILE A 2 0.06 0.65 -16.01
N LYS A 3 -0.48 0.84 -17.23
CA LYS A 3 -1.80 0.34 -17.62
C LYS A 3 -1.96 -1.16 -17.37
N ASP A 4 -1.00 -1.96 -17.78
CA ASP A 4 -1.08 -3.40 -17.62
C ASP A 4 -1.00 -3.81 -16.14
N ASN A 5 -0.14 -3.13 -15.36
CA ASN A 5 0.02 -3.42 -13.95
C ASN A 5 -1.21 -3.08 -13.10
N VAL A 6 -1.85 -1.94 -13.35
CA VAL A 6 -3.09 -1.57 -12.65
C VAL A 6 -4.29 -2.33 -13.23
N GLY A 7 -4.36 -2.42 -14.57
CA GLY A 7 -5.49 -3.01 -15.28
C GLY A 7 -5.69 -4.49 -14.99
N VAL A 8 -4.61 -5.26 -14.82
CA VAL A 8 -4.69 -6.72 -14.63
C VAL A 8 -5.57 -7.10 -13.42
N SER A 9 -5.57 -6.30 -12.36
CA SER A 9 -6.36 -6.55 -11.15
C SER A 9 -7.87 -6.41 -11.36
N VAL A 10 -8.29 -5.67 -12.39
CA VAL A 10 -9.70 -5.35 -12.66
C VAL A 10 -10.23 -5.97 -13.96
N TYR A 11 -9.44 -6.76 -14.68
CA TYR A 11 -9.86 -7.35 -15.95
C TYR A 11 -11.16 -8.12 -15.82
N ASN A 12 -11.31 -8.93 -14.79
CA ASN A 12 -12.54 -9.71 -14.58
C ASN A 12 -13.79 -8.85 -14.36
N LYS A 13 -13.62 -7.61 -13.84
CA LYS A 13 -14.74 -6.67 -13.63
C LYS A 13 -15.20 -5.99 -14.92
N TYR A 14 -14.32 -5.90 -15.91
CA TYR A 14 -14.55 -5.13 -17.13
C TYR A 14 -14.48 -5.98 -18.39
N LEU A 15 -15.19 -7.12 -18.36
CA LEU A 15 -15.42 -7.96 -19.55
C LEU A 15 -16.72 -7.56 -20.25
N LYS A 16 -16.64 -7.35 -21.56
CA LYS A 16 -17.80 -7.26 -22.47
C LYS A 16 -18.13 -8.66 -22.97
N ALA A 17 -19.41 -9.03 -22.98
CA ALA A 17 -19.90 -10.35 -23.40
C ALA A 17 -19.17 -11.53 -22.72
N GLY A 18 -18.54 -11.31 -21.57
CA GLY A 18 -17.86 -12.35 -20.78
C GLY A 18 -16.44 -12.74 -21.23
N PHE A 19 -15.96 -12.25 -22.37
CA PHE A 19 -14.66 -12.65 -22.93
C PHE A 19 -13.83 -11.54 -23.57
N VAL A 20 -14.37 -10.34 -23.79
CA VAL A 20 -13.64 -9.21 -24.39
C VAL A 20 -13.40 -8.13 -23.35
N LEU A 21 -12.14 -7.67 -23.18
CA LEU A 21 -11.80 -6.60 -22.26
C LEU A 21 -12.38 -5.25 -22.71
N ASP A 22 -13.05 -4.55 -21.80
CA ASP A 22 -13.48 -3.16 -21.98
C ASP A 22 -12.30 -2.20 -21.72
N HIS A 23 -11.46 -2.02 -22.74
CA HIS A 23 -10.28 -1.15 -22.64
C HIS A 23 -10.64 0.30 -22.29
N THR A 24 -11.81 0.79 -22.63
CA THR A 24 -12.22 2.15 -22.28
C THR A 24 -12.40 2.29 -20.77
N LYS A 25 -13.15 1.37 -20.16
CA LYS A 25 -13.33 1.35 -18.70
C LYS A 25 -12.03 1.11 -17.96
N ILE A 26 -11.20 0.18 -18.44
CA ILE A 26 -9.88 -0.09 -17.85
C ILE A 26 -9.00 1.15 -17.91
N ASN A 27 -8.96 1.86 -19.04
CA ASN A 27 -8.20 3.11 -19.15
C ASN A 27 -8.68 4.17 -18.15
N THR A 28 -10.00 4.33 -17.98
CA THR A 28 -10.56 5.25 -16.98
C THR A 28 -10.06 4.92 -15.56
N VAL A 29 -10.12 3.64 -15.15
CA VAL A 29 -9.64 3.21 -13.84
C VAL A 29 -8.14 3.49 -13.66
N VAL A 30 -7.34 3.27 -14.71
CA VAL A 30 -5.90 3.55 -14.67
C VAL A 30 -5.62 5.04 -14.56
N ASP A 31 -6.30 5.87 -15.35
CA ASP A 31 -6.18 7.33 -15.30
C ASP A 31 -6.58 7.89 -13.92
N ASP A 32 -7.68 7.41 -13.36
CA ASP A 32 -8.15 7.79 -12.02
C ASP A 32 -7.13 7.39 -10.95
N SER A 33 -6.54 6.20 -11.06
CA SER A 33 -5.49 5.73 -10.17
C SER A 33 -4.24 6.61 -10.24
N ILE A 34 -3.80 6.98 -11.45
CA ILE A 34 -2.66 7.88 -11.66
C ILE A 34 -2.90 9.24 -10.99
N LYS A 35 -4.10 9.80 -11.15
CA LYS A 35 -4.49 11.08 -10.56
C LYS A 35 -4.61 10.98 -9.03
N LYS A 36 -5.36 9.98 -8.53
CA LYS A 36 -5.63 9.79 -7.10
C LYS A 36 -4.34 9.62 -6.29
N LEU A 37 -3.40 8.83 -6.80
CA LEU A 37 -2.13 8.58 -6.12
C LEU A 37 -1.01 9.53 -6.55
N ARG A 38 -1.32 10.53 -7.38
CA ARG A 38 -0.35 11.52 -7.88
C ARG A 38 0.91 10.84 -8.46
N ILE A 39 0.71 9.81 -9.31
CA ILE A 39 1.82 9.09 -9.95
C ILE A 39 2.44 10.00 -11.01
N LYS A 40 3.73 10.33 -10.86
CA LYS A 40 4.46 11.16 -11.81
C LYS A 40 4.88 10.32 -13.00
N THR A 41 4.15 10.45 -14.10
CA THR A 41 4.38 9.71 -15.35
C THR A 41 3.96 10.53 -16.55
N PRO A 42 4.63 10.40 -17.72
CA PRO A 42 4.20 11.05 -18.97
C PRO A 42 2.91 10.41 -19.54
N SER A 43 2.67 9.12 -19.29
CA SER A 43 1.48 8.43 -19.78
C SER A 43 1.27 7.10 -19.05
N MET A 44 0.04 6.54 -19.14
CA MET A 44 -0.26 5.20 -18.65
C MET A 44 0.49 4.08 -19.40
N LYS A 45 1.06 4.36 -20.58
CA LYS A 45 1.82 3.41 -21.40
C LYS A 45 3.28 3.30 -20.94
N GLU A 46 3.73 4.20 -20.05
CA GLU A 46 5.11 4.20 -19.54
C GLU A 46 5.41 2.88 -18.81
N HIS A 47 6.65 2.40 -18.96
CA HIS A 47 7.11 1.23 -18.24
C HIS A 47 7.42 1.59 -16.78
N ILE A 48 6.97 0.74 -15.85
CA ILE A 48 7.19 0.97 -14.41
C ILE A 48 8.68 1.10 -14.08
N ALA A 49 9.53 0.32 -14.73
CA ALA A 49 10.98 0.36 -14.52
C ALA A 49 11.62 1.73 -14.80
N ASN A 50 10.97 2.60 -15.58
CA ASN A 50 11.44 3.94 -15.88
C ASN A 50 11.02 4.99 -14.83
N LEU A 51 10.20 4.60 -13.86
CA LEU A 51 9.72 5.47 -12.79
C LEU A 51 10.69 5.46 -11.61
N SER A 52 10.68 6.54 -10.80
CA SER A 52 11.34 6.52 -9.49
C SER A 52 10.73 5.46 -8.58
N GLY A 53 11.49 4.98 -7.60
CA GLY A 53 11.04 3.94 -6.66
C GLY A 53 9.71 4.27 -5.99
N GLY A 54 9.51 5.50 -5.54
CA GLY A 54 8.25 5.95 -4.95
C GLY A 54 7.07 5.91 -5.94
N ASN A 55 7.28 6.25 -7.22
CA ASN A 55 6.23 6.12 -8.22
C ASN A 55 5.97 4.66 -8.61
N GLN A 56 6.99 3.80 -8.61
CA GLN A 56 6.80 2.35 -8.77
C GLN A 56 5.93 1.79 -7.65
N GLN A 57 6.21 2.17 -6.39
CA GLN A 57 5.44 1.75 -5.22
C GLN A 57 3.98 2.21 -5.31
N LYS A 58 3.73 3.46 -5.73
CA LYS A 58 2.38 3.95 -5.97
C LYS A 58 1.62 3.16 -7.03
N VAL A 59 2.29 2.71 -8.10
CA VAL A 59 1.67 1.83 -9.10
C VAL A 59 1.29 0.48 -8.50
N ILE A 60 2.14 -0.09 -7.63
CA ILE A 60 1.84 -1.34 -6.92
C ILE A 60 0.62 -1.17 -6.02
N VAL A 61 0.58 -0.11 -5.22
CA VAL A 61 -0.57 0.21 -4.36
C VAL A 61 -1.84 0.42 -5.21
N SER A 62 -1.75 1.17 -6.32
CA SER A 62 -2.89 1.45 -7.18
C SER A 62 -3.50 0.19 -7.79
N ARG A 63 -2.71 -0.83 -8.09
CA ARG A 63 -3.18 -2.14 -8.57
C ARG A 63 -4.21 -2.75 -7.64
N TRP A 64 -3.95 -2.72 -6.33
CA TRP A 64 -4.84 -3.31 -5.34
C TRP A 64 -6.02 -2.40 -5.04
N LEU A 65 -5.80 -1.08 -4.95
CA LEU A 65 -6.86 -0.10 -4.71
C LEU A 65 -7.88 -0.02 -5.84
N ALA A 66 -7.53 -0.38 -7.08
CA ALA A 66 -8.45 -0.46 -8.20
C ALA A 66 -9.61 -1.45 -7.98
N ASN A 67 -9.45 -2.38 -7.04
CA ASN A 67 -10.50 -3.32 -6.61
C ASN A 67 -11.38 -2.79 -5.47
N ASP A 68 -11.08 -1.63 -4.92
CA ASP A 68 -11.79 -1.03 -3.79
C ASP A 68 -11.89 -1.99 -2.58
N PRO A 69 -10.77 -2.51 -2.05
CA PRO A 69 -10.81 -3.44 -0.94
C PRO A 69 -11.22 -2.75 0.36
N ASP A 70 -11.90 -3.48 1.26
CA ASP A 70 -12.18 -3.01 2.61
C ASP A 70 -10.98 -3.15 3.54
N VAL A 71 -10.13 -4.15 3.28
CA VAL A 71 -8.90 -4.43 4.02
C VAL A 71 -7.72 -4.44 3.06
N LEU A 72 -6.68 -3.67 3.37
CA LEU A 72 -5.44 -3.59 2.59
C LEU A 72 -4.28 -4.11 3.45
N ILE A 73 -3.57 -5.11 2.96
CA ILE A 73 -2.35 -5.63 3.59
C ILE A 73 -1.16 -5.07 2.81
N MET A 74 -0.26 -4.39 3.50
CA MET A 74 0.94 -3.76 2.94
C MET A 74 2.18 -4.32 3.64
N ASP A 75 2.99 -5.05 2.89
CA ASP A 75 4.24 -5.65 3.37
C ASP A 75 5.42 -4.77 2.95
N GLU A 76 6.13 -4.22 3.92
CA GLU A 76 7.27 -3.30 3.74
C GLU A 76 6.98 -2.17 2.72
N PRO A 77 5.89 -1.39 2.88
CA PRO A 77 5.40 -0.50 1.82
C PRO A 77 6.36 0.62 1.44
N THR A 78 7.33 0.93 2.28
CA THR A 78 8.28 2.04 2.08
C THR A 78 9.73 1.56 1.92
N ARG A 79 9.94 0.25 1.81
CA ARG A 79 11.29 -0.30 1.71
C ARG A 79 11.96 0.11 0.40
N GLY A 80 13.18 0.64 0.51
CA GLY A 80 14.01 0.97 -0.65
C GLY A 80 13.61 2.24 -1.41
N ILE A 81 12.72 3.06 -0.85
CA ILE A 81 12.36 4.37 -1.40
C ILE A 81 12.93 5.51 -0.56
N ASP A 82 13.06 6.69 -1.16
CA ASP A 82 13.57 7.88 -0.48
C ASP A 82 12.57 8.45 0.55
N VAL A 83 13.07 9.31 1.45
CA VAL A 83 12.28 9.87 2.56
C VAL A 83 11.05 10.66 2.06
N GLY A 84 11.20 11.40 0.96
CA GLY A 84 10.08 12.15 0.38
C GLY A 84 8.99 11.22 -0.14
N ALA A 85 9.38 10.13 -0.82
CA ALA A 85 8.46 9.13 -1.32
C ALA A 85 7.79 8.34 -0.17
N LYS A 86 8.49 8.06 0.94
CA LYS A 86 7.88 7.45 2.14
C LYS A 86 6.73 8.31 2.65
N HIS A 87 6.94 9.61 2.78
CA HIS A 87 5.91 10.52 3.25
C HIS A 87 4.66 10.50 2.35
N GLU A 88 4.85 10.47 1.02
CA GLU A 88 3.74 10.34 0.07
C GLU A 88 2.94 9.03 0.24
N ILE A 89 3.60 7.91 0.59
CA ILE A 89 2.92 6.64 0.90
C ILE A 89 2.14 6.75 2.23
N TYR A 90 2.71 7.39 3.26
CA TYR A 90 2.01 7.60 4.53
C TYR A 90 0.76 8.48 4.36
N GLU A 91 0.83 9.53 3.52
CA GLU A 91 -0.36 10.33 3.18
C GLU A 91 -1.45 9.47 2.53
N ILE A 92 -1.09 8.59 1.58
CA ILE A 92 -2.02 7.67 0.94
C ILE A 92 -2.67 6.75 1.98
N MET A 93 -1.89 6.15 2.89
CA MET A 93 -2.41 5.28 3.95
C MET A 93 -3.38 6.03 4.87
N ASN A 94 -3.01 7.24 5.32
CA ASN A 94 -3.86 8.08 6.14
C ASN A 94 -5.18 8.45 5.44
N ASP A 95 -5.14 8.77 4.15
CA ASP A 95 -6.33 9.09 3.38
C ASP A 95 -7.24 7.88 3.16
N LEU A 96 -6.67 6.69 3.06
CA LEU A 96 -7.43 5.43 3.00
C LEU A 96 -8.09 5.11 4.35
N ALA A 97 -7.38 5.28 5.46
CA ALA A 97 -7.92 5.08 6.80
C ALA A 97 -9.09 6.03 7.08
N LYS A 98 -9.01 7.30 6.65
CA LYS A 98 -10.13 8.26 6.72
C LYS A 98 -11.35 7.82 5.90
N GLN A 99 -11.19 6.99 4.88
CA GLN A 99 -12.27 6.40 4.08
C GLN A 99 -12.80 5.08 4.70
N VAL A 100 -12.50 4.85 5.99
CA VAL A 100 -12.93 3.65 6.74
C VAL A 100 -12.37 2.34 6.15
N LYS A 101 -11.21 2.40 5.50
CA LYS A 101 -10.48 1.20 5.06
C LYS A 101 -9.60 0.70 6.20
N ALA A 102 -9.60 -0.60 6.46
CA ALA A 102 -8.67 -1.21 7.39
C ALA A 102 -7.33 -1.45 6.71
N ILE A 103 -6.22 -1.06 7.37
CA ILE A 103 -4.87 -1.24 6.85
C ILE A 103 -4.09 -2.11 7.82
N ILE A 104 -3.51 -3.19 7.30
CA ILE A 104 -2.54 -4.02 8.00
C ILE A 104 -1.17 -3.72 7.37
N MET A 105 -0.32 -3.01 8.11
CA MET A 105 1.02 -2.70 7.68
C MET A 105 2.02 -3.65 8.36
N ILE A 106 2.86 -4.30 7.57
CA ILE A 106 4.00 -5.07 8.06
C ILE A 106 5.24 -4.22 7.80
N SER A 107 5.99 -3.91 8.83
CA SER A 107 7.22 -3.10 8.71
C SER A 107 8.27 -3.55 9.69
N SER A 108 9.53 -3.52 9.25
CA SER A 108 10.71 -3.68 10.09
C SER A 108 11.28 -2.34 10.59
N GLU A 109 10.75 -1.22 10.10
CA GLU A 109 11.19 0.11 10.49
C GLU A 109 10.39 0.62 11.71
N MET A 110 11.06 0.69 12.87
CA MET A 110 10.45 1.08 14.14
C MET A 110 9.77 2.45 14.09
N ALA A 111 10.39 3.42 13.43
CA ALA A 111 9.83 4.77 13.32
C ALA A 111 8.52 4.80 12.51
N GLU A 112 8.46 4.02 11.43
CA GLU A 112 7.26 3.86 10.61
C GLU A 112 6.15 3.21 11.43
N LEU A 113 6.47 2.11 12.09
CA LEU A 113 5.53 1.33 12.89
C LEU A 113 4.90 2.19 13.99
N LEU A 114 5.71 2.89 14.78
CA LEU A 114 5.23 3.74 15.88
C LEU A 114 4.49 5.01 15.39
N GLY A 115 4.89 5.54 14.22
CA GLY A 115 4.31 6.77 13.69
C GLY A 115 3.00 6.58 12.94
N MET A 116 2.76 5.38 12.40
CA MET A 116 1.63 5.11 11.50
C MET A 116 0.56 4.19 12.06
N SER A 117 0.83 3.48 13.16
CA SER A 117 -0.08 2.46 13.67
C SER A 117 -0.96 2.98 14.82
N ASP A 118 -2.22 2.55 14.83
CA ASP A 118 -3.14 2.70 15.97
C ASP A 118 -3.04 1.49 16.93
N ARG A 119 -2.53 0.36 16.43
CA ARG A 119 -2.34 -0.89 17.14
C ARG A 119 -1.14 -1.63 16.59
N VAL A 120 -0.30 -2.18 17.44
CA VAL A 120 0.90 -2.91 17.06
C VAL A 120 0.80 -4.36 17.53
N CYS A 121 0.91 -5.30 16.60
CA CYS A 121 1.04 -6.72 16.87
C CYS A 121 2.50 -7.12 16.64
N VAL A 122 3.17 -7.68 17.64
CA VAL A 122 4.58 -8.07 17.56
C VAL A 122 4.70 -9.56 17.34
N MET A 123 5.47 -9.91 16.31
CA MET A 123 5.73 -11.30 15.93
C MET A 123 7.18 -11.68 16.25
N CYS A 124 7.39 -12.82 16.89
CA CYS A 124 8.72 -13.40 17.11
C CYS A 124 8.67 -14.90 16.79
N ASN A 125 9.61 -15.40 15.98
CA ASN A 125 9.71 -16.82 15.61
C ASN A 125 8.38 -17.44 15.14
N GLY A 126 7.60 -16.69 14.33
CA GLY A 126 6.32 -17.15 13.77
C GLY A 126 5.15 -17.16 14.78
N ARG A 127 5.33 -16.57 15.98
CA ARG A 127 4.29 -16.47 17.01
C ARG A 127 3.98 -15.02 17.32
N LEU A 128 2.72 -14.74 17.62
CA LEU A 128 2.31 -13.45 18.19
C LEU A 128 2.76 -13.42 19.65
N THR A 129 3.70 -12.54 19.98
CA THR A 129 4.30 -12.43 21.31
C THR A 129 3.76 -11.27 22.12
N GLY A 130 3.16 -10.27 21.45
CA GLY A 130 2.55 -9.13 22.13
C GLY A 130 1.65 -8.32 21.23
N GLU A 131 0.77 -7.57 21.89
CA GLU A 131 -0.13 -6.61 21.26
C GLU A 131 -0.12 -5.33 22.10
N ILE A 132 0.02 -4.17 21.43
CA ILE A 132 0.03 -2.85 22.06
C ILE A 132 -1.12 -2.06 21.44
N THR A 133 -2.11 -1.68 22.22
CA THR A 133 -3.30 -0.92 21.80
C THR A 133 -3.30 0.51 22.32
N GLU A 134 -2.68 0.74 23.50
CA GLU A 134 -2.65 2.05 24.11
C GLU A 134 -1.49 2.88 23.52
N LYS A 135 -1.80 4.10 23.09
CA LYS A 135 -0.82 4.95 22.40
C LYS A 135 0.35 5.36 23.29
N GLU A 136 0.09 5.48 24.59
CA GLU A 136 1.09 5.78 25.62
C GLU A 136 2.11 4.64 25.79
N GLU A 137 1.72 3.42 25.48
CA GLU A 137 2.56 2.21 25.53
C GLU A 137 3.31 1.95 24.22
N MET A 138 2.96 2.66 23.13
CA MET A 138 3.63 2.52 21.83
C MET A 138 5.03 3.13 21.88
N SER A 139 5.98 2.36 22.35
CA SER A 139 7.39 2.75 22.46
C SER A 139 8.30 1.67 21.87
N GLN A 140 9.48 2.09 21.40
CA GLN A 140 10.49 1.16 20.92
C GLN A 140 10.84 0.10 21.98
N ALA A 141 10.93 0.49 23.27
CA ALA A 141 11.26 -0.42 24.35
C ALA A 141 10.21 -1.53 24.50
N ASN A 142 8.91 -1.18 24.49
CA ASN A 142 7.83 -2.14 24.63
C ASN A 142 7.74 -3.07 23.43
N VAL A 143 7.88 -2.56 22.21
CA VAL A 143 7.90 -3.39 21.00
C VAL A 143 9.07 -4.37 21.04
N MET A 144 10.27 -3.89 21.40
CA MET A 144 11.47 -4.75 21.48
C MET A 144 11.36 -5.80 22.59
N GLN A 145 10.72 -5.50 23.71
CA GLN A 145 10.47 -6.48 24.77
C GLN A 145 9.68 -7.69 24.22
N PHE A 146 8.67 -7.48 23.41
CA PHE A 146 7.92 -8.57 22.76
C PHE A 146 8.69 -9.23 21.62
N ALA A 147 9.44 -8.44 20.83
CA ALA A 147 10.19 -8.95 19.68
C ALA A 147 11.37 -9.86 20.06
N THR A 148 11.85 -9.80 21.31
CA THR A 148 12.98 -10.59 21.82
C THR A 148 12.56 -11.70 22.79
N GLN A 149 11.30 -12.03 22.90
CA GLN A 149 10.82 -13.16 23.68
C GLN A 149 11.08 -14.47 22.92
N PHE A 150 11.93 -15.32 23.50
CA PHE A 150 12.29 -16.64 22.98
C PHE A 150 11.51 -17.76 23.68
#